data_cb6e79f33c53c8f02474c0ea0816034a
#
_entry.id   cb6e79f33c53c8f02474c0ea0816034a
#
_cell.length_a   1.000
_cell.length_b   1.000
_cell.length_c   1.000
_cell.angle_alpha   90.00
_cell.angle_beta   90.00
_cell.angle_gamma   90.00
#
_symmetry.space_group_name_H-M   'P 1'
#
loop_
_entity.id
_entity.type
_entity.pdbx_description
1 polymer ?
#
loop_
_entity_poly.entity_id
_entity_poly.type
_entity_poly.pdbx_seq_one_letter_code
_entity_poly.pdbx_strand_id
1 'polypeptide(L)'
;MVSFQSAPTTIDTKSAAAKARAIARSVKSVAGYPTIAGKDRDEFPPKAVIQNAGTAHIQYMTPTDNRASGAFLGKLLTPYNDGDQIELIDALIGSPLSGALFCRDAYTQ
;
A
#
# COMPACT_ATOMS: atom_id res chain seq x y z
N MET A 1 -15.77 -10.80 -12.04
CA MET A 1 -14.62 -10.28 -12.78
C MET A 1 -13.81 -9.33 -11.93
N VAL A 2 -12.55 -9.49 -11.98
CA VAL A 2 -11.67 -8.58 -11.27
C VAL A 2 -11.47 -7.32 -12.10
N SER A 3 -11.65 -6.20 -11.46
CA SER A 3 -11.35 -4.92 -12.07
C SER A 3 -9.93 -4.52 -11.71
N PHE A 4 -9.08 -4.45 -12.68
CA PHE A 4 -7.73 -3.98 -12.47
C PHE A 4 -7.73 -2.47 -12.56
N GLN A 5 -7.69 -1.85 -11.41
CA GLN A 5 -7.61 -0.42 -11.32
C GLN A 5 -6.15 -0.03 -11.43
N SER A 6 -5.75 0.38 -12.61
CA SER A 6 -4.43 0.93 -12.83
C SER A 6 -4.56 2.44 -12.76
N ALA A 7 -3.99 3.04 -11.75
CA ALA A 7 -4.06 4.47 -11.56
C ALA A 7 -2.68 5.00 -11.21
N PRO A 8 -2.30 6.16 -11.75
CA PRO A 8 -1.05 6.79 -11.37
C PRO A 8 -1.05 7.10 -9.88
N THR A 9 0.03 6.77 -9.23
CA THR A 9 0.26 7.15 -7.84
C THR A 9 1.60 7.84 -7.73
N THR A 10 1.75 8.64 -6.68
CA THR A 10 2.93 9.46 -6.48
C THR A 10 3.61 9.07 -5.19
N ILE A 11 4.86 8.70 -5.25
CA ILE A 11 5.64 8.29 -4.09
C ILE A 11 5.87 9.49 -3.19
N ASP A 12 5.65 9.30 -1.89
CA ASP A 12 5.85 10.32 -0.87
C ASP A 12 6.15 9.64 0.47
N THR A 13 7.37 9.12 0.59
CA THR A 13 7.74 8.31 1.76
C THR A 13 9.23 8.27 2.05
N LYS A 14 10.06 8.94 1.25
CA LYS A 14 11.52 8.80 1.35
C LYS A 14 12.15 9.82 2.27
N SER A 15 11.83 11.10 2.12
CA SER A 15 12.36 12.14 2.99
C SER A 15 11.71 12.06 4.39
N ALA A 16 12.32 12.71 5.36
CA ALA A 16 11.76 12.77 6.71
C ALA A 16 10.37 13.39 6.72
N ALA A 17 10.18 14.47 5.98
CA ALA A 17 8.89 15.12 5.86
C ALA A 17 7.87 14.20 5.18
N ALA A 18 8.28 13.53 4.12
CA ALA A 18 7.40 12.59 3.40
C ALA A 18 7.00 11.41 4.29
N LYS A 19 7.93 10.89 5.08
CA LYS A 19 7.62 9.82 6.03
C LYS A 19 6.58 10.26 7.05
N ALA A 20 6.70 11.48 7.56
CA ALA A 20 5.72 12.01 8.51
C ALA A 20 4.34 12.11 7.86
N ARG A 21 4.27 12.57 6.62
CA ARG A 21 3.01 12.63 5.88
C ARG A 21 2.42 11.24 5.64
N ALA A 22 3.27 10.27 5.32
CA ALA A 22 2.83 8.89 5.11
C ALA A 22 2.23 8.30 6.38
N ILE A 23 2.87 8.52 7.52
CA ILE A 23 2.34 8.07 8.81
C ILE A 23 0.99 8.71 9.09
N ALA A 24 0.86 10.00 8.85
CA ALA A 24 -0.40 10.70 9.07
C ALA A 24 -1.52 10.15 8.18
N ARG A 25 -1.22 9.82 6.93
CA ARG A 25 -2.19 9.19 6.03
C ARG A 25 -2.64 7.84 6.56
N SER A 26 -1.70 7.05 7.05
CA SER A 26 -2.02 5.72 7.60
C SER A 26 -2.92 5.83 8.83
N VAL A 27 -2.57 6.70 9.76
CA VAL A 27 -3.36 6.92 10.97
C VAL A 27 -4.79 7.29 10.61
N LYS A 28 -4.96 8.18 9.65
CA LYS A 28 -6.28 8.62 9.23
C LYS A 28 -7.05 7.50 8.52
N SER A 29 -6.39 6.74 7.65
CA SER A 29 -7.04 5.67 6.90
C SER A 29 -7.60 4.58 7.81
N VAL A 30 -6.89 4.22 8.87
CA VAL A 30 -7.32 3.13 9.75
C VAL A 30 -8.21 3.59 10.88
N ALA A 31 -8.43 4.88 11.04
CA ALA A 31 -9.10 5.43 12.22
C ALA A 31 -10.51 4.86 12.44
N GLY A 32 -11.23 4.56 11.37
CA GLY A 32 -12.57 3.99 11.47
C GLY A 32 -12.61 2.46 11.56
N TYR A 33 -11.46 1.81 11.65
CA TYR A 33 -11.35 0.36 11.59
C TYR A 33 -10.74 -0.15 12.88
N PRO A 34 -11.49 -0.90 13.70
CA PRO A 34 -10.95 -1.38 14.97
C PRO A 34 -9.82 -2.37 14.74
N THR A 35 -8.90 -2.44 15.69
CA THR A 35 -7.90 -3.49 15.70
C THR A 35 -8.57 -4.82 15.98
N ILE A 36 -8.09 -5.86 15.32
CA ILE A 36 -8.57 -7.24 15.54
C ILE A 36 -7.37 -8.08 15.93
N ALA A 37 -7.51 -8.82 17.03
CA ALA A 37 -6.42 -9.66 17.51
C ALA A 37 -5.99 -10.65 16.42
N GLY A 38 -4.69 -10.76 16.19
CA GLY A 38 -4.13 -11.66 15.19
C GLY A 38 -4.23 -11.16 13.76
N LYS A 39 -4.65 -9.89 13.56
CA LYS A 39 -4.77 -9.31 12.23
C LYS A 39 -4.10 -7.96 12.17
N ASP A 40 -3.51 -7.66 11.03
CA ASP A 40 -3.05 -6.32 10.68
C ASP A 40 -4.08 -5.67 9.77
N ARG A 41 -4.13 -4.34 9.81
CA ARG A 41 -4.95 -3.55 8.89
C ARG A 41 -4.08 -3.13 7.72
N ASP A 42 -4.37 -3.65 6.54
CA ASP A 42 -3.64 -3.37 5.32
C ASP A 42 -4.36 -2.29 4.52
N GLU A 43 -3.60 -1.36 3.98
CA GLU A 43 -4.13 -0.18 3.27
C GLU A 43 -3.86 -0.27 1.79
N PHE A 44 -4.87 0.03 0.98
CA PHE A 44 -4.68 0.19 -0.45
C PHE A 44 -5.44 1.43 -0.95
N PRO A 45 -4.78 2.40 -1.58
CA PRO A 45 -3.33 2.46 -1.86
C PRO A 45 -2.51 2.54 -0.58
N PRO A 46 -1.25 2.10 -0.61
CA PRO A 46 -0.40 2.14 0.59
C PRO A 46 -0.08 3.58 1.02
N LYS A 47 0.28 3.73 2.28
CA LYS A 47 0.62 5.05 2.82
C LYS A 47 1.80 5.71 2.11
N ALA A 48 2.61 4.93 1.44
CA ALA A 48 3.79 5.42 0.73
C ALA A 48 3.45 6.32 -0.46
N VAL A 49 2.20 6.37 -0.88
CA VAL A 49 1.76 7.21 -1.98
C VAL A 49 0.74 8.23 -1.52
N ILE A 50 0.77 9.41 -2.15
CA ILE A 50 -0.12 10.53 -1.80
C ILE A 50 -1.59 10.14 -1.96
N GLN A 51 -1.89 9.31 -2.93
CA GLN A 51 -3.26 8.90 -3.26
C GLN A 51 -3.94 8.07 -2.18
N ASN A 52 -3.20 7.62 -1.17
CA ASN A 52 -3.81 7.05 0.03
C ASN A 52 -4.73 8.10 0.68
N ALA A 53 -4.26 9.33 0.78
CA ALA A 53 -5.02 10.50 1.21
C ALA A 53 -5.74 10.34 2.56
N GLY A 54 -5.42 9.32 3.32
CA GLY A 54 -6.11 9.03 4.58
C GLY A 54 -7.48 8.39 4.39
N THR A 55 -7.78 7.90 3.20
CA THR A 55 -9.07 7.29 2.84
C THR A 55 -8.89 5.95 2.15
N ALA A 56 -7.78 5.27 2.42
CA ALA A 56 -7.47 4.00 1.78
C ALA A 56 -8.51 2.94 2.12
N HIS A 57 -8.67 2.01 1.21
CA HIS A 57 -9.41 0.78 1.49
C HIS A 57 -8.62 -0.05 2.50
N ILE A 58 -9.31 -0.57 3.51
CA ILE A 58 -8.70 -1.35 4.57
C ILE A 58 -9.11 -2.81 4.43
N GLN A 59 -8.13 -3.69 4.49
CA GLN A 59 -8.33 -5.12 4.48
C GLN A 59 -7.58 -5.71 5.66
N TYR A 60 -8.24 -6.57 6.42
CA TYR A 60 -7.59 -7.30 7.50
C TYR A 60 -6.85 -8.50 6.93
N MET A 61 -5.62 -8.68 7.36
CA MET A 61 -4.82 -9.81 6.89
C MET A 61 -3.87 -10.27 7.98
N THR A 62 -3.29 -11.44 7.81
CA THR A 62 -2.35 -11.95 8.79
C THR A 62 -1.13 -11.04 8.89
N PRO A 63 -0.56 -10.86 10.09
CA PRO A 63 0.63 -10.03 10.23
C PRO A 63 1.79 -10.51 9.35
N THR A 64 1.97 -11.80 9.21
CA THR A 64 3.05 -12.35 8.37
C THR A 64 2.89 -11.90 6.92
N ASP A 65 1.69 -12.02 6.36
CA ASP A 65 1.43 -11.63 4.98
C ASP A 65 1.56 -10.13 4.80
N ASN A 66 1.03 -9.35 5.75
CA ASN A 66 1.09 -7.90 5.68
C ASN A 66 2.55 -7.40 5.73
N ARG A 67 3.35 -7.97 6.61
CA ARG A 67 4.75 -7.57 6.73
C ARG A 67 5.57 -8.00 5.53
N ALA A 68 5.30 -9.18 4.98
CA ALA A 68 5.93 -9.63 3.74
C ALA A 68 5.59 -8.69 2.58
N SER A 69 4.34 -8.28 2.49
CA SER A 69 3.90 -7.32 1.48
C SER A 69 4.61 -5.99 1.63
N GLY A 70 4.70 -5.48 2.86
CA GLY A 70 5.39 -4.22 3.13
C GLY A 70 6.86 -4.28 2.77
N ALA A 71 7.54 -5.37 3.11
CA ALA A 71 8.95 -5.56 2.76
C ALA A 71 9.14 -5.66 1.25
N PHE A 72 8.25 -6.35 0.56
CA PHE A 72 8.29 -6.48 -0.88
C PHE A 72 8.10 -5.12 -1.55
N LEU A 73 7.10 -4.37 -1.11
CA LEU A 73 6.86 -3.02 -1.62
C LEU A 73 8.08 -2.12 -1.40
N GLY A 74 8.66 -2.18 -0.20
CA GLY A 74 9.84 -1.39 0.11
C GLY A 74 10.99 -1.65 -0.85
N LYS A 75 11.21 -2.92 -1.19
CA LYS A 75 12.23 -3.28 -2.19
C LYS A 75 11.91 -2.74 -3.57
N LEU A 76 10.66 -2.86 -3.98
CA LEU A 76 10.23 -2.37 -5.29
C LEU A 76 10.37 -0.86 -5.41
N LEU A 77 10.18 -0.13 -4.32
CA LEU A 77 10.29 1.32 -4.33
C LEU A 77 11.71 1.84 -4.21
N THR A 78 12.68 0.97 -3.93
CA THR A 78 14.07 1.39 -3.69
C THR A 78 14.64 2.31 -4.78
N PRO A 79 14.45 2.03 -6.08
CA PRO A 79 15.04 2.87 -7.13
C PRO A 79 14.29 4.18 -7.39
N TYR A 80 13.16 4.41 -6.72
CA TYR A 80 12.32 5.57 -6.98
C TYR A 80 12.51 6.63 -5.91
N ASN A 81 12.16 7.86 -6.26
CA ASN A 81 12.25 9.01 -5.37
C ASN A 81 10.87 9.58 -5.07
N ASP A 82 10.78 10.40 -4.01
CA ASP A 82 9.56 11.15 -3.75
C ASP A 82 9.22 12.00 -4.97
N GLY A 83 7.95 12.00 -5.33
CA GLY A 83 7.46 12.70 -6.51
C GLY A 83 7.41 11.84 -7.76
N ASP A 84 8.08 10.69 -7.77
CA ASP A 84 8.00 9.77 -8.90
C ASP A 84 6.59 9.18 -8.98
N GLN A 85 6.13 8.97 -10.20
CA GLN A 85 4.82 8.36 -10.42
C GLN A 85 4.99 6.91 -10.82
N ILE A 86 4.15 6.07 -10.23
CA ILE A 86 4.09 4.64 -10.51
C ILE A 86 2.64 4.21 -10.59
N GLU A 87 2.39 3.06 -11.17
CA GLU A 87 1.05 2.48 -11.17
C GLU A 87 0.97 1.36 -10.16
N LEU A 88 -0.12 1.34 -9.41
CA LEU A 88 -0.45 0.26 -8.48
C LEU A 88 -1.64 -0.50 -9.04
N ILE A 89 -1.51 -1.81 -9.14
CA ILE A 89 -2.52 -2.67 -9.72
C ILE A 89 -2.92 -3.73 -8.71
N ASP A 90 -4.20 -3.86 -8.46
CA ASP A 90 -4.73 -4.94 -7.65
C ASP A 90 -4.99 -6.16 -8.55
N ALA A 91 -3.89 -6.76 -8.99
CA ALA A 91 -3.93 -7.81 -10.00
C ALA A 91 -4.03 -9.22 -9.41
N LEU A 92 -4.01 -9.34 -8.09
CA LEU A 92 -3.92 -10.64 -7.43
C LEU A 92 -5.14 -10.98 -6.59
N ILE A 93 -6.24 -10.29 -6.80
CA ILE A 93 -7.49 -10.59 -6.10
C ILE A 93 -7.85 -12.05 -6.36
N GLY A 94 -8.14 -12.77 -5.28
CA GLY A 94 -8.45 -14.19 -5.35
C GLY A 94 -7.23 -15.10 -5.27
N SER A 95 -6.03 -14.57 -5.36
CA SER A 95 -4.81 -15.30 -5.15
C SER A 95 -4.54 -15.48 -3.64
N PRO A 96 -3.87 -16.55 -3.22
CA PRO A 96 -3.40 -16.65 -1.84
C PRO A 96 -2.47 -15.51 -1.44
N LEU A 97 -1.90 -14.82 -2.41
CA LEU A 97 -1.01 -13.69 -2.19
C LEU A 97 -1.67 -12.35 -2.42
N SER A 98 -2.99 -12.29 -2.54
CA SER A 98 -3.66 -11.08 -3.00
C SER A 98 -3.34 -9.87 -2.14
N GLY A 99 -3.45 -9.97 -0.83
CA GLY A 99 -3.13 -8.83 0.03
C GLY A 99 -1.66 -8.46 0.03
N ALA A 100 -0.80 -9.43 -0.24
CA ALA A 100 0.64 -9.23 -0.16
C ALA A 100 1.24 -8.59 -1.40
N LEU A 101 0.61 -8.76 -2.55
CA LEU A 101 1.25 -8.42 -3.83
C LEU A 101 0.40 -7.59 -4.77
N PHE A 102 -0.65 -6.95 -4.27
CA PHE A 102 -1.52 -6.20 -5.18
C PHE A 102 -0.83 -4.99 -5.82
N CYS A 103 0.35 -4.62 -5.36
CA CYS A 103 1.11 -3.56 -6.01
C CYS A 103 2.16 -4.07 -6.99
N ARG A 104 2.29 -5.37 -7.13
CA ARG A 104 3.42 -5.97 -7.81
C ARG A 104 3.56 -5.52 -9.26
N ASP A 105 2.48 -5.55 -9.99
CA ASP A 105 2.56 -5.32 -11.43
C ASP A 105 2.94 -3.90 -11.79
N ALA A 106 2.68 -2.97 -10.90
CA ALA A 106 3.05 -1.58 -11.13
C ALA A 106 4.55 -1.40 -11.30
N TYR A 107 5.33 -2.31 -10.78
CA TYR A 107 6.78 -2.18 -10.73
C TYR A 107 7.50 -3.01 -11.76
N THR A 108 6.79 -3.79 -12.51
CA THR A 108 7.38 -4.65 -13.54
C THR A 108 7.24 -4.10 -14.94
N GLN A 109 6.66 -2.95 -15.04
CA GLN A 109 6.40 -2.26 -16.31
C GLN A 109 7.66 -1.81 -16.99
#